data_3171dde6a45def03389943e0c8ae17ef
#
_entry.id   3171dde6a45def03389943e0c8ae17ef
#
_cell.length_a   1.000
_cell.length_b   1.000
_cell.length_c   1.000
_cell.angle_alpha   90.00
_cell.angle_beta   90.00
_cell.angle_gamma   90.00
#
_symmetry.space_group_name_H-M   'P 1'
#
loop_
_entity.id
_entity.type
_entity.pdbx_description
1 polymer ?
#
loop_
_entity_poly.entity_id
_entity_poly.type
_entity_poly.pdbx_seq_one_letter_code
_entity_poly.pdbx_strand_id
1 'polypeptide(L)'
;MTDQLLSPAQRFSRRELMRRGLLGGAAVALTPSLLAALEGSAAAASTATGASGTINFFSWQGYDLLDEPTVKAWRKKNGVTVHSTYVNTHNDITAKFTAGGGKGIYNLSTYEAGYGPFYVGLNIPQPLDLSKIPNFKNAHPLFRSGAIANKWWHFKGHQWAVPFTWGIQGINYQSDKIKAPTSYSDLLKPQFKKKFGVTDDPVAAIVIGAHATGLFRADSLYTQAQLSKIIAFWKTLKANARLIVPSYGNMGDLFASGEIVAATPGWAAVNSFAASKGDHAVKHVAPKEGSATFCDAFFIPNGAKDTDVVYAYINEAFSLEAQAQEATNLVQAAVCPGAVKLMDKATRALYPYGQISQILTKSAPLEVIPANVPKGYATFADWNKAWEKFKA
;
A
#
# COMPACT_ATOMS: atom_id res chain seq x y z
N MET A 1 -25.50 27.98 -21.63
CA MET A 1 -26.30 26.87 -22.10
C MET A 1 -25.31 25.82 -22.60
N THR A 2 -25.05 24.75 -22.05
CA THR A 2 -25.57 23.81 -21.06
C THR A 2 -24.41 23.06 -20.44
N ASP A 3 -24.27 23.15 -19.13
CA ASP A 3 -23.46 22.25 -18.32
C ASP A 3 -23.90 20.80 -18.58
N GLN A 4 -23.01 19.95 -19.07
CA GLN A 4 -23.14 18.51 -18.89
C GLN A 4 -22.16 18.07 -17.83
N LEU A 5 -22.68 17.96 -16.60
CA LEU A 5 -22.08 17.30 -15.46
C LEU A 5 -21.68 15.87 -15.85
N LEU A 6 -20.40 15.58 -15.74
CA LEU A 6 -19.86 14.23 -15.81
C LEU A 6 -20.52 13.39 -14.69
N SER A 7 -21.12 12.27 -15.07
CA SER A 7 -21.75 11.32 -14.17
C SER A 7 -20.76 10.83 -13.12
N PRO A 8 -21.16 10.66 -11.85
CA PRO A 8 -20.27 10.12 -10.82
C PRO A 8 -19.89 8.68 -11.21
N ALA A 9 -18.59 8.41 -11.33
CA ALA A 9 -18.08 7.05 -11.42
C ALA A 9 -18.70 6.22 -10.30
N GLN A 10 -19.32 5.10 -10.63
CA GLN A 10 -19.98 4.22 -9.69
C GLN A 10 -18.99 3.81 -8.60
N ARG A 11 -19.18 4.35 -7.41
CA ARG A 11 -18.42 4.01 -6.21
C ARG A 11 -18.90 2.66 -5.71
N PHE A 12 -18.24 1.61 -6.12
CA PHE A 12 -18.45 0.31 -5.50
C PHE A 12 -17.73 0.29 -4.14
N SER A 13 -18.48 0.10 -3.05
CA SER A 13 -17.90 -0.15 -1.75
C SER A 13 -17.22 -1.52 -1.77
N ARG A 14 -16.07 -1.68 -1.07
CA ARG A 14 -15.40 -2.99 -0.89
C ARG A 14 -16.37 -4.05 -0.36
N ARG A 15 -17.39 -3.66 0.39
CA ARG A 15 -18.44 -4.54 0.89
C ARG A 15 -19.30 -5.14 -0.23
N GLU A 16 -19.53 -4.41 -1.30
CA GLU A 16 -20.23 -4.94 -2.49
C GLU A 16 -19.32 -5.83 -3.32
N LEU A 17 -18.03 -5.53 -3.40
CA LEU A 17 -17.03 -6.38 -4.04
C LEU A 17 -16.90 -7.75 -3.32
N MET A 18 -16.87 -7.76 -1.99
CA MET A 18 -16.78 -8.99 -1.20
C MET A 18 -18.10 -9.79 -1.18
N ARG A 19 -19.26 -9.13 -1.14
CA ARG A 19 -20.57 -9.80 -1.19
C ARG A 19 -20.80 -10.56 -2.50
N ARG A 20 -20.27 -10.09 -3.61
CA ARG A 20 -20.41 -10.75 -4.92
C ARG A 20 -19.43 -11.89 -5.13
N GLY A 21 -18.28 -11.87 -4.44
CA GLY A 21 -17.27 -12.96 -4.49
C GLY A 21 -17.61 -14.19 -3.62
N LEU A 22 -18.50 -14.05 -2.64
CA LEU A 22 -18.85 -15.10 -1.68
C LEU A 22 -20.01 -16.02 -2.11
N LEU A 23 -20.59 -15.84 -3.28
CA LEU A 23 -21.69 -16.67 -3.77
C LEU A 23 -21.24 -17.96 -4.47
N GLY A 24 -19.95 -18.30 -4.43
CA GLY A 24 -19.39 -19.51 -5.06
C GLY A 24 -18.56 -20.44 -4.17
N GLY A 25 -18.47 -20.20 -2.86
CA GLY A 25 -17.68 -21.04 -1.95
C GLY A 25 -18.41 -21.27 -0.63
N ALA A 26 -18.50 -22.52 -0.20
CA ALA A 26 -19.23 -22.97 0.99
C ALA A 26 -18.99 -22.07 2.21
N ALA A 27 -20.07 -21.60 2.81
CA ALA A 27 -20.05 -20.92 4.09
C ALA A 27 -19.48 -21.88 5.15
N VAL A 28 -18.29 -21.59 5.63
CA VAL A 28 -17.75 -22.21 6.84
C VAL A 28 -18.44 -21.54 8.02
N ALA A 29 -19.44 -22.20 8.57
CA ALA A 29 -20.05 -21.82 9.82
C ALA A 29 -18.97 -21.89 10.92
N LEU A 30 -18.69 -20.76 11.56
CA LEU A 30 -17.86 -20.70 12.75
C LEU A 30 -18.51 -21.55 13.85
N THR A 31 -17.82 -22.61 14.29
CA THR A 31 -18.32 -23.43 15.38
C THR A 31 -18.22 -22.69 16.71
N PRO A 32 -19.13 -22.96 17.67
CA PRO A 32 -19.13 -22.31 18.98
C PRO A 32 -17.80 -22.43 19.75
N SER A 33 -17.00 -23.46 19.47
CA SER A 33 -15.69 -23.67 20.06
C SER A 33 -14.64 -22.65 19.60
N LEU A 34 -14.78 -22.03 18.42
CA LEU A 34 -13.87 -20.98 17.97
C LEU A 34 -14.18 -19.64 18.64
N LEU A 35 -15.47 -19.38 18.95
CA LEU A 35 -15.87 -18.21 19.74
C LEU A 35 -15.36 -18.30 21.18
N ALA A 36 -15.41 -19.46 21.82
CA ALA A 36 -14.92 -19.67 23.18
C ALA A 36 -13.38 -19.58 23.30
N ALA A 37 -12.66 -19.97 22.26
CA ALA A 37 -11.20 -19.79 22.19
C ALA A 37 -10.79 -18.32 22.03
N LEU A 38 -11.63 -17.48 21.43
CA LEU A 38 -11.42 -16.04 21.31
C LEU A 38 -11.69 -15.31 22.65
N GLU A 39 -12.64 -15.80 23.46
CA GLU A 39 -12.93 -15.24 24.78
C GLU A 39 -11.85 -15.56 25.83
N GLY A 40 -11.13 -16.69 25.68
CA GLY A 40 -10.08 -17.11 26.61
C GLY A 40 -8.72 -16.43 26.42
N SER A 41 -8.44 -15.81 25.27
CA SER A 41 -7.17 -15.16 24.96
C SER A 41 -7.14 -13.65 25.24
N ALA A 42 -8.28 -13.07 25.60
CA ALA A 42 -8.44 -11.63 25.83
C ALA A 42 -7.92 -11.13 27.18
N ALA A 43 -7.24 -11.98 27.98
CA ALA A 43 -6.80 -11.66 29.35
C ALA A 43 -5.36 -11.16 29.46
N ALA A 44 -4.70 -10.70 28.40
CA ALA A 44 -3.38 -10.12 28.47
C ALA A 44 -3.34 -8.70 27.89
N ALA A 45 -3.55 -7.73 28.79
CA ALA A 45 -3.11 -6.34 28.73
C ALA A 45 -3.72 -5.43 27.68
N SER A 46 -4.90 -4.92 27.94
CA SER A 46 -5.20 -3.54 27.56
C SER A 46 -5.46 -2.73 28.82
N THR A 47 -4.44 -2.16 29.40
CA THR A 47 -4.53 -1.04 30.37
C THR A 47 -4.55 0.30 29.62
N ALA A 48 -5.18 0.39 28.48
CA ALA A 48 -5.52 1.66 27.85
C ALA A 48 -6.81 2.15 28.49
N THR A 49 -6.70 2.96 29.50
CA THR A 49 -7.78 3.75 30.10
C THR A 49 -8.53 4.49 29.02
N GLY A 50 -9.80 4.18 28.88
CA GLY A 50 -10.91 4.86 28.22
C GLY A 50 -10.64 6.03 27.28
N ALA A 51 -9.91 5.82 26.18
CA ALA A 51 -9.74 6.85 25.16
C ALA A 51 -11.00 6.88 24.28
N SER A 52 -11.99 7.66 24.67
CA SER A 52 -13.12 8.03 23.82
C SER A 52 -12.78 9.27 23.00
N GLY A 53 -13.44 9.45 21.84
CA GLY A 53 -13.26 10.66 21.05
C GLY A 53 -13.41 10.44 19.54
N THR A 54 -12.96 11.45 18.79
CA THR A 54 -13.12 11.48 17.34
C THR A 54 -11.77 11.41 16.64
N ILE A 55 -11.67 10.51 15.67
CA ILE A 55 -10.56 10.42 14.73
C ILE A 55 -11.01 11.01 13.40
N ASN A 56 -10.34 12.07 12.97
CA ASN A 56 -10.51 12.65 11.65
C ASN A 56 -9.37 12.12 10.75
N PHE A 57 -9.67 11.09 10.00
CA PHE A 57 -8.73 10.39 9.14
C PHE A 57 -8.66 11.02 7.75
N PHE A 58 -7.45 11.16 7.22
CA PHE A 58 -7.20 11.68 5.88
C PHE A 58 -6.14 10.85 5.16
N SER A 59 -6.56 9.84 4.41
CA SER A 59 -5.67 8.99 3.62
C SER A 59 -6.47 8.07 2.69
N TRP A 60 -5.89 6.92 2.32
CA TRP A 60 -6.48 5.94 1.42
C TRP A 60 -7.68 5.23 2.06
N GLN A 61 -8.67 4.92 1.22
CA GLN A 61 -9.81 4.12 1.64
C GLN A 61 -9.35 2.72 2.12
N GLY A 62 -9.86 2.31 3.27
CA GLY A 62 -9.54 1.04 3.92
C GLY A 62 -8.36 1.11 4.90
N TYR A 63 -7.54 2.15 4.86
CA TYR A 63 -6.46 2.36 5.84
C TYR A 63 -6.98 2.95 7.17
N ASP A 64 -8.24 3.34 7.19
CA ASP A 64 -8.97 3.74 8.38
C ASP A 64 -9.49 2.56 9.22
N LEU A 65 -9.23 1.33 8.81
CA LEU A 65 -9.55 0.08 9.51
C LEU A 65 -11.02 -0.03 9.97
N LEU A 66 -11.97 0.51 9.20
CA LEU A 66 -13.37 0.53 9.58
C LEU A 66 -14.08 -0.82 9.40
N ASP A 67 -13.54 -1.66 8.53
CA ASP A 67 -14.10 -2.96 8.15
C ASP A 67 -13.57 -4.13 9.01
N GLU A 68 -12.53 -3.89 9.82
CA GLU A 68 -11.92 -4.89 10.70
C GLU A 68 -12.81 -5.14 11.94
N PRO A 69 -13.34 -6.37 12.13
CA PRO A 69 -14.22 -6.70 13.24
C PRO A 69 -13.64 -6.35 14.62
N THR A 70 -12.36 -6.61 14.83
CA THR A 70 -11.66 -6.31 16.08
C THR A 70 -11.61 -4.81 16.35
N VAL A 71 -11.19 -4.01 15.37
CA VAL A 71 -11.15 -2.54 15.48
C VAL A 71 -12.55 -1.96 15.66
N LYS A 72 -13.55 -2.50 14.95
CA LYS A 72 -14.94 -2.10 15.09
C LYS A 72 -15.50 -2.35 16.50
N ALA A 73 -15.21 -3.52 17.07
CA ALA A 73 -15.60 -3.87 18.43
C ALA A 73 -14.90 -2.96 19.46
N TRP A 74 -13.61 -2.72 19.28
CA TRP A 74 -12.83 -1.82 20.11
C TRP A 74 -13.37 -0.38 20.09
N ARG A 75 -13.66 0.16 18.91
CA ARG A 75 -14.28 1.51 18.76
C ARG A 75 -15.60 1.62 19.49
N LYS A 76 -16.46 0.61 19.30
CA LYS A 76 -17.76 0.58 19.99
C LYS A 76 -17.60 0.57 21.51
N LYS A 77 -16.68 -0.26 22.04
CA LYS A 77 -16.40 -0.38 23.48
C LYS A 77 -15.88 0.92 24.08
N ASN A 78 -15.05 1.67 23.32
CA ASN A 78 -14.39 2.87 23.81
C ASN A 78 -15.08 4.19 23.39
N GLY A 79 -16.21 4.15 22.70
CA GLY A 79 -16.90 5.35 22.25
C GLY A 79 -16.11 6.16 21.22
N VAL A 80 -15.39 5.47 20.31
CA VAL A 80 -14.57 6.12 19.29
C VAL A 80 -15.30 6.22 17.96
N THR A 81 -15.41 7.44 17.45
CA THR A 81 -15.94 7.74 16.12
C THR A 81 -14.79 8.04 15.15
N VAL A 82 -14.87 7.57 13.92
CA VAL A 82 -13.91 7.86 12.84
C VAL A 82 -14.64 8.55 11.70
N HIS A 83 -14.17 9.73 11.33
CA HIS A 83 -14.59 10.46 10.13
C HIS A 83 -13.46 10.40 9.09
N SER A 84 -13.73 9.72 7.98
CA SER A 84 -12.73 9.50 6.95
C SER A 84 -12.94 10.41 5.74
N THR A 85 -11.86 11.04 5.30
CA THR A 85 -11.77 11.73 4.02
C THR A 85 -10.70 10.99 3.19
N TYR A 86 -11.12 10.46 2.04
CA TYR A 86 -10.23 9.63 1.22
C TYR A 86 -9.53 10.45 0.12
N VAL A 87 -8.32 10.03 -0.16
CA VAL A 87 -7.45 10.60 -1.20
C VAL A 87 -7.22 9.62 -2.33
N ASN A 88 -6.77 10.12 -3.48
CA ASN A 88 -6.41 9.31 -4.62
C ASN A 88 -4.89 9.26 -4.86
N THR A 89 -4.15 10.25 -4.34
CA THR A 89 -2.70 10.40 -4.56
C THR A 89 -2.00 10.93 -3.32
N HIS A 90 -0.70 10.70 -3.21
CA HIS A 90 0.13 11.35 -2.20
C HIS A 90 0.19 12.88 -2.37
N ASN A 91 -0.02 13.37 -3.58
CA ASN A 91 -0.10 14.82 -3.83
C ASN A 91 -1.30 15.45 -3.12
N ASP A 92 -2.44 14.73 -2.98
CA ASP A 92 -3.60 15.21 -2.23
C ASP A 92 -3.24 15.42 -0.75
N ILE A 93 -2.50 14.47 -0.17
CA ILE A 93 -2.01 14.55 1.22
C ILE A 93 -1.06 15.74 1.36
N THR A 94 -0.07 15.82 0.47
CA THR A 94 0.92 16.91 0.47
C THR A 94 0.24 18.27 0.38
N ALA A 95 -0.63 18.46 -0.61
CA ALA A 95 -1.33 19.72 -0.84
C ALA A 95 -2.21 20.12 0.36
N LYS A 96 -2.94 19.15 0.93
CA LYS A 96 -3.84 19.40 2.06
C LYS A 96 -3.10 19.91 3.29
N PHE A 97 -1.98 19.32 3.64
CA PHE A 97 -1.23 19.68 4.84
C PHE A 97 -0.31 20.90 4.62
N THR A 98 0.25 21.09 3.43
CA THR A 98 1.10 22.26 3.14
C THR A 98 0.31 23.54 2.92
N ALA A 99 -0.89 23.46 2.33
CA ALA A 99 -1.79 24.62 2.20
C ALA A 99 -2.50 25.02 3.52
N GLY A 100 -2.19 24.35 4.63
CA GLY A 100 -2.76 24.63 5.94
C GLY A 100 -4.18 24.11 6.17
N GLY A 101 -4.84 23.61 5.15
CA GLY A 101 -6.23 23.10 5.22
C GLY A 101 -6.40 21.76 5.94
N GLY A 102 -5.31 21.12 6.38
CA GLY A 102 -5.32 19.87 7.15
C GLY A 102 -4.94 20.03 8.61
N LYS A 103 -4.19 21.10 8.93
CA LYS A 103 -3.64 21.33 10.27
C LYS A 103 -4.75 21.58 11.29
N GLY A 104 -4.73 20.81 12.39
CA GLY A 104 -5.73 20.91 13.44
C GLY A 104 -7.14 20.39 13.08
N ILE A 105 -7.35 19.91 11.85
CA ILE A 105 -8.58 19.27 11.38
C ILE A 105 -8.43 17.75 11.42
N TYR A 106 -7.40 17.22 10.74
CA TYR A 106 -7.09 15.81 10.73
C TYR A 106 -6.10 15.44 11.82
N ASN A 107 -6.30 14.30 12.46
CA ASN A 107 -5.45 13.82 13.53
C ASN A 107 -4.84 12.44 13.26
N LEU A 108 -5.24 11.76 12.16
CA LEU A 108 -4.62 10.53 11.70
C LEU A 108 -4.49 10.53 10.17
N SER A 109 -3.32 10.15 9.67
CA SER A 109 -3.07 9.96 8.26
C SER A 109 -2.03 8.86 8.04
N THR A 110 -1.75 8.52 6.77
CA THR A 110 -0.70 7.55 6.42
C THR A 110 0.21 8.09 5.33
N TYR A 111 1.42 7.55 5.27
CA TYR A 111 2.30 7.73 4.13
C TYR A 111 3.00 6.42 3.76
N GLU A 112 3.32 6.26 2.50
CA GLU A 112 4.22 5.23 2.03
C GLU A 112 5.67 5.60 2.41
N ALA A 113 6.47 4.61 2.82
CA ALA A 113 7.81 4.77 3.38
C ALA A 113 8.68 5.80 2.66
N GLY A 114 8.67 5.79 1.33
CA GLY A 114 9.45 6.70 0.50
C GLY A 114 9.13 8.18 0.68
N TYR A 115 7.94 8.50 1.16
CA TYR A 115 7.51 9.87 1.43
C TYR A 115 7.90 10.37 2.82
N GLY A 116 8.30 9.50 3.75
CA GLY A 116 8.58 9.88 5.13
C GLY A 116 9.56 11.04 5.28
N PRO A 117 10.81 10.95 4.76
CA PRO A 117 11.76 12.06 4.84
C PRO A 117 11.27 13.35 4.17
N PHE A 118 10.52 13.24 3.07
CA PHE A 118 9.94 14.38 2.36
C PHE A 118 8.85 15.05 3.22
N TYR A 119 7.93 14.29 3.81
CA TYR A 119 6.87 14.83 4.66
C TYR A 119 7.42 15.45 5.95
N VAL A 120 8.46 14.86 6.55
CA VAL A 120 9.14 15.46 7.69
C VAL A 120 9.83 16.77 7.30
N GLY A 121 10.42 16.85 6.10
CA GLY A 121 10.99 18.10 5.56
C GLY A 121 9.95 19.21 5.39
N LEU A 122 8.70 18.86 5.13
CA LEU A 122 7.56 19.78 5.01
C LEU A 122 6.83 20.02 6.35
N ASN A 123 7.33 19.46 7.47
CA ASN A 123 6.71 19.59 8.79
C ASN A 123 5.25 19.07 8.83
N ILE A 124 4.96 18.02 8.07
CA ILE A 124 3.63 17.39 8.02
C ILE A 124 3.39 16.48 9.22
N PRO A 125 4.21 15.45 9.54
CA PRO A 125 4.04 14.64 10.74
C PRO A 125 4.63 15.32 11.98
N GLN A 126 4.10 14.97 13.15
CA GLN A 126 4.75 15.23 14.42
C GLN A 126 5.45 13.96 14.95
N PRO A 127 6.46 14.10 15.83
CA PRO A 127 7.07 12.95 16.51
C PRO A 127 6.03 12.14 17.29
N LEU A 128 6.17 10.81 17.22
CA LEU A 128 5.33 9.86 17.96
C LEU A 128 5.98 9.42 19.26
N ASP A 129 5.17 9.25 20.29
CA ASP A 129 5.52 8.61 21.54
C ASP A 129 5.17 7.11 21.49
N LEU A 130 6.17 6.25 21.27
CA LEU A 130 5.96 4.80 21.20
C LEU A 130 5.50 4.19 22.51
N SER A 131 5.68 4.85 23.66
CA SER A 131 5.15 4.36 24.93
C SER A 131 3.62 4.28 24.94
N LYS A 132 2.97 5.09 24.09
CA LYS A 132 1.51 5.10 23.85
C LYS A 132 1.06 4.05 22.83
N ILE A 133 1.99 3.34 22.17
CA ILE A 133 1.70 2.31 21.16
C ILE A 133 2.40 0.98 21.55
N PRO A 134 2.13 0.42 22.74
CA PRO A 134 2.83 -0.77 23.22
C PRO A 134 2.68 -2.00 22.30
N ASN A 135 1.59 -2.11 21.54
CA ASN A 135 1.39 -3.20 20.58
C ASN A 135 2.31 -3.11 19.35
N PHE A 136 2.97 -1.98 19.11
CA PHE A 136 3.97 -1.89 18.04
C PHE A 136 5.14 -2.87 18.25
N LYS A 137 5.35 -3.37 19.47
CA LYS A 137 6.27 -4.48 19.75
C LYS A 137 5.98 -5.74 18.95
N ASN A 138 4.74 -5.94 18.50
CA ASN A 138 4.31 -7.07 17.67
C ASN A 138 4.84 -7.00 16.24
N ALA A 139 5.19 -5.80 15.73
CA ALA A 139 5.76 -5.63 14.41
C ALA A 139 7.11 -6.32 14.28
N HIS A 140 7.43 -6.80 13.08
CA HIS A 140 8.71 -7.44 12.78
C HIS A 140 9.87 -6.50 13.13
N PRO A 141 11.00 -7.00 13.71
CA PRO A 141 12.13 -6.17 14.11
C PRO A 141 12.64 -5.20 13.05
N LEU A 142 12.63 -5.57 11.79
CA LEU A 142 13.03 -4.70 10.67
C LEU A 142 12.22 -3.39 10.58
N PHE A 143 10.97 -3.42 11.01
CA PHE A 143 10.10 -2.24 11.01
C PHE A 143 10.25 -1.40 12.28
N ARG A 144 10.81 -1.97 13.35
CA ARG A 144 10.95 -1.29 14.65
C ARG A 144 12.30 -0.64 14.88
N SER A 145 13.36 -1.20 14.26
CA SER A 145 14.73 -0.74 14.49
C SER A 145 15.66 -1.13 13.32
N GLY A 146 16.87 -0.60 13.35
CA GLY A 146 17.90 -0.89 12.34
C GLY A 146 17.79 -0.02 11.08
N ALA A 147 18.53 -0.39 10.04
CA ALA A 147 18.73 0.45 8.86
C ALA A 147 17.43 0.87 8.15
N ILE A 148 16.46 -0.03 8.05
CA ILE A 148 15.17 0.24 7.40
C ILE A 148 14.38 1.24 8.26
N ALA A 149 14.16 0.95 9.54
CA ALA A 149 13.43 1.84 10.43
C ALA A 149 14.07 3.22 10.51
N ASN A 150 15.40 3.28 10.65
CA ASN A 150 16.14 4.54 10.78
C ASN A 150 16.14 5.40 9.50
N LYS A 151 15.80 4.82 8.37
CA LYS A 151 15.73 5.56 7.11
C LYS A 151 14.35 6.16 6.85
N TRP A 152 13.26 5.48 7.26
CA TRP A 152 11.93 5.78 6.76
C TRP A 152 10.96 6.34 7.79
N TRP A 153 11.08 5.94 9.05
CA TRP A 153 10.15 6.36 10.12
C TRP A 153 10.79 6.65 11.46
N HIS A 154 12.06 6.25 11.69
CA HIS A 154 12.81 6.62 12.89
C HIS A 154 14.12 7.31 12.50
N PHE A 155 14.13 8.62 12.38
CA PHE A 155 15.31 9.39 11.99
C PHE A 155 15.31 10.78 12.65
N LYS A 156 16.47 11.45 12.64
CA LYS A 156 16.68 12.72 13.37
C LYS A 156 16.32 12.64 14.86
N GLY A 157 16.52 11.46 15.48
CA GLY A 157 16.23 11.22 16.90
C GLY A 157 14.75 11.06 17.25
N HIS A 158 13.85 10.94 16.27
CA HIS A 158 12.41 10.85 16.49
C HIS A 158 11.77 9.69 15.70
N GLN A 159 10.71 9.11 16.30
CA GLN A 159 9.78 8.26 15.56
C GLN A 159 8.72 9.15 14.89
N TRP A 160 8.59 9.08 13.57
CA TRP A 160 7.66 9.91 12.80
C TRP A 160 6.40 9.18 12.38
N ALA A 161 6.49 7.87 12.23
CA ALA A 161 5.37 7.01 11.84
C ALA A 161 5.59 5.58 12.30
N VAL A 162 4.53 4.75 12.28
CA VAL A 162 4.59 3.32 12.55
C VAL A 162 4.06 2.56 11.35
N PRO A 163 4.90 1.75 10.66
CA PRO A 163 4.48 0.97 9.50
C PRO A 163 3.48 -0.10 9.90
N PHE A 164 2.42 -0.25 9.14
CA PHE A 164 1.33 -1.17 9.46
C PHE A 164 1.05 -2.20 8.36
N THR A 165 1.45 -1.92 7.13
CA THR A 165 1.24 -2.83 6.00
C THR A 165 2.34 -2.69 4.97
N TRP A 166 2.55 -3.72 4.13
CA TRP A 166 3.50 -3.68 3.03
C TRP A 166 3.06 -4.57 1.87
N GLY A 167 3.66 -4.39 0.70
CA GLY A 167 3.42 -5.21 -0.47
C GLY A 167 4.55 -5.11 -1.48
N ILE A 168 4.60 -6.07 -2.43
CA ILE A 168 5.62 -6.13 -3.47
C ILE A 168 4.98 -5.75 -4.80
N GLN A 169 5.60 -4.85 -5.52
CA GLN A 169 5.29 -4.52 -6.90
C GLN A 169 5.83 -5.60 -7.85
N GLY A 170 5.31 -5.66 -9.07
CA GLY A 170 5.79 -6.62 -10.07
C GLY A 170 4.91 -6.69 -11.29
N ILE A 171 4.69 -7.90 -11.78
CA ILE A 171 3.82 -8.19 -12.93
C ILE A 171 2.64 -9.02 -12.45
N ASN A 172 1.41 -8.57 -12.73
CA ASN A 172 0.23 -9.43 -12.70
C ASN A 172 0.08 -10.09 -14.07
N TYR A 173 -0.33 -11.36 -14.08
CA TYR A 173 -0.47 -12.14 -15.31
C TYR A 173 -1.56 -13.18 -15.21
N GLN A 174 -2.14 -13.55 -16.37
CA GLN A 174 -3.18 -14.55 -16.53
C GLN A 174 -2.54 -15.94 -16.61
N SER A 175 -2.57 -16.72 -15.54
CA SER A 175 -1.80 -17.97 -15.41
C SER A 175 -2.35 -19.13 -16.25
N ASP A 176 -3.60 -19.06 -16.68
CA ASP A 176 -4.23 -20.01 -17.59
C ASP A 176 -3.94 -19.74 -19.08
N LYS A 177 -3.47 -18.51 -19.40
CA LYS A 177 -3.18 -18.10 -20.79
C LYS A 177 -1.71 -17.98 -21.10
N ILE A 178 -0.87 -17.67 -20.10
CA ILE A 178 0.56 -17.45 -20.27
C ILE A 178 1.37 -18.04 -19.13
N LYS A 179 2.61 -18.42 -19.40
CA LYS A 179 3.57 -18.77 -18.35
C LYS A 179 3.97 -17.51 -17.57
N ALA A 180 4.29 -17.68 -16.29
CA ALA A 180 4.77 -16.58 -15.44
C ALA A 180 5.94 -15.84 -16.11
N PRO A 181 5.84 -14.52 -16.32
CA PRO A 181 6.98 -13.72 -16.77
C PRO A 181 8.11 -13.80 -15.73
N THR A 182 9.34 -13.94 -16.19
CA THR A 182 10.52 -13.98 -15.33
C THR A 182 11.35 -12.70 -15.39
N SER A 183 11.04 -11.85 -16.37
CA SER A 183 11.69 -10.59 -16.67
C SER A 183 10.68 -9.57 -17.18
N TYR A 184 10.90 -8.28 -16.90
CA TYR A 184 10.10 -7.22 -17.51
C TYR A 184 10.25 -7.19 -19.04
N SER A 185 11.39 -7.60 -19.58
CA SER A 185 11.61 -7.72 -21.02
C SER A 185 10.79 -8.83 -21.67
N ASP A 186 10.26 -9.78 -20.90
CA ASP A 186 9.35 -10.81 -21.43
C ASP A 186 8.09 -10.18 -22.05
N LEU A 187 7.65 -9.01 -21.55
CA LEU A 187 6.50 -8.26 -22.07
C LEU A 187 6.71 -7.72 -23.50
N LEU A 188 7.94 -7.79 -24.02
CA LEU A 188 8.25 -7.46 -25.43
C LEU A 188 8.08 -8.65 -26.38
N LYS A 189 7.88 -9.86 -25.87
CA LYS A 189 7.70 -11.06 -26.70
C LYS A 189 6.37 -11.01 -27.47
N PRO A 190 6.28 -11.68 -28.64
CA PRO A 190 5.11 -11.59 -29.52
C PRO A 190 3.77 -11.92 -28.86
N GLN A 191 3.75 -12.89 -27.90
CA GLN A 191 2.52 -13.26 -27.18
C GLN A 191 1.91 -12.14 -26.34
N PHE A 192 2.71 -11.12 -25.97
CA PHE A 192 2.24 -9.97 -25.19
C PHE A 192 1.84 -8.76 -26.07
N LYS A 193 2.12 -8.81 -27.39
CA LYS A 193 1.86 -7.67 -28.28
C LYS A 193 0.41 -7.23 -28.22
N LYS A 194 0.18 -5.97 -27.75
CA LYS A 194 -1.15 -5.38 -27.55
C LYS A 194 -2.06 -6.17 -26.60
N LYS A 195 -1.46 -6.92 -25.65
CA LYS A 195 -2.18 -7.74 -24.66
C LYS A 195 -1.75 -7.47 -23.22
N PHE A 196 -1.00 -6.41 -22.95
CA PHE A 196 -0.66 -6.03 -21.58
C PHE A 196 -0.85 -4.54 -21.35
N GLY A 197 -1.02 -4.17 -20.07
CA GLY A 197 -1.15 -2.80 -19.61
C GLY A 197 0.08 -2.29 -18.88
N VAL A 198 0.35 -0.98 -19.00
CA VAL A 198 1.29 -0.26 -18.15
C VAL A 198 0.49 0.57 -17.16
N THR A 199 0.68 0.36 -15.86
CA THR A 199 -0.09 1.06 -14.83
C THR A 199 0.41 2.49 -14.64
N ASP A 200 -0.51 3.42 -14.46
CA ASP A 200 -0.20 4.82 -14.18
C ASP A 200 0.23 5.02 -12.71
N ASP A 201 1.45 4.58 -12.43
CA ASP A 201 2.10 4.73 -11.13
C ASP A 201 3.55 5.17 -11.34
N PRO A 202 3.84 6.48 -11.31
CA PRO A 202 5.16 7.00 -11.62
C PRO A 202 6.26 6.55 -10.64
N VAL A 203 5.95 6.38 -9.35
CA VAL A 203 6.96 6.00 -8.35
C VAL A 203 7.39 4.56 -8.57
N ALA A 204 6.43 3.63 -8.57
CA ALA A 204 6.71 2.23 -8.85
C ALA A 204 7.36 2.03 -10.21
N ALA A 205 6.89 2.74 -11.25
CA ALA A 205 7.45 2.65 -12.58
C ALA A 205 8.92 3.11 -12.64
N ILE A 206 9.28 4.23 -12.02
CA ILE A 206 10.68 4.69 -12.04
C ILE A 206 11.59 3.71 -11.30
N VAL A 207 11.18 3.19 -10.14
CA VAL A 207 11.98 2.22 -9.38
C VAL A 207 12.11 0.89 -10.14
N ILE A 208 11.00 0.35 -10.68
CA ILE A 208 11.01 -0.85 -11.51
C ILE A 208 11.84 -0.65 -12.78
N GLY A 209 11.68 0.47 -13.45
CA GLY A 209 12.47 0.79 -14.65
C GLY A 209 13.95 0.92 -14.35
N ALA A 210 14.33 1.41 -13.17
CA ALA A 210 15.72 1.43 -12.73
C ALA A 210 16.26 0.02 -12.50
N HIS A 211 15.50 -0.90 -11.90
CA HIS A 211 15.87 -2.33 -11.81
C HIS A 211 16.03 -2.94 -13.21
N ALA A 212 15.03 -2.77 -14.07
CA ALA A 212 15.03 -3.33 -15.42
C ALA A 212 16.18 -2.84 -16.31
N THR A 213 16.69 -1.64 -16.05
CA THR A 213 17.82 -1.04 -16.80
C THR A 213 19.19 -1.18 -16.11
N GLY A 214 19.24 -1.85 -14.93
CA GLY A 214 20.47 -1.98 -14.15
C GLY A 214 20.95 -0.66 -13.52
N LEU A 215 20.09 0.32 -13.41
CA LEU A 215 20.40 1.65 -12.84
C LEU A 215 19.91 1.82 -11.41
N PHE A 216 19.31 0.77 -10.81
CA PHE A 216 18.73 0.85 -9.47
C PHE A 216 19.72 1.40 -8.43
N ARG A 217 19.23 2.31 -7.62
CA ARG A 217 19.93 2.91 -6.49
C ARG A 217 18.98 3.01 -5.29
N ALA A 218 19.46 2.59 -4.13
CA ALA A 218 18.68 2.60 -2.89
C ALA A 218 18.33 4.03 -2.38
N ASP A 219 18.99 5.06 -2.89
CA ASP A 219 18.73 6.47 -2.60
C ASP A 219 17.80 7.13 -3.65
N SER A 220 17.48 6.41 -4.72
CA SER A 220 16.71 6.87 -5.88
C SER A 220 17.22 8.19 -6.51
N LEU A 221 18.51 8.48 -6.34
CA LEU A 221 19.13 9.64 -6.97
C LEU A 221 19.59 9.26 -8.38
N TYR A 222 18.82 9.65 -9.37
CA TYR A 222 19.14 9.46 -10.80
C TYR A 222 19.50 10.80 -11.44
N THR A 223 20.55 10.82 -12.25
CA THR A 223 20.81 11.97 -13.11
C THR A 223 19.73 12.10 -14.17
N GLN A 224 19.62 13.26 -14.83
CA GLN A 224 18.64 13.46 -15.92
C GLN A 224 18.86 12.44 -17.07
N ALA A 225 20.12 12.06 -17.34
CA ALA A 225 20.46 11.05 -18.33
C ALA A 225 19.98 9.65 -17.90
N GLN A 226 20.14 9.29 -16.63
CA GLN A 226 19.65 8.02 -16.08
C GLN A 226 18.13 7.95 -16.09
N LEU A 227 17.44 9.02 -15.64
CA LEU A 227 15.99 9.13 -15.73
C LEU A 227 15.50 8.97 -17.18
N SER A 228 16.18 9.59 -18.12
CA SER A 228 15.85 9.45 -19.55
C SER A 228 15.97 8.01 -20.04
N LYS A 229 16.98 7.25 -19.60
CA LYS A 229 17.14 5.82 -19.91
C LYS A 229 16.00 4.98 -19.29
N ILE A 230 15.64 5.26 -18.05
CA ILE A 230 14.51 4.60 -17.38
C ILE A 230 13.20 4.84 -18.15
N ILE A 231 12.94 6.07 -18.55
CA ILE A 231 11.75 6.41 -19.36
C ILE A 231 11.82 5.77 -20.75
N ALA A 232 13.01 5.66 -21.37
CA ALA A 232 13.14 5.00 -22.67
C ALA A 232 12.77 3.50 -22.57
N PHE A 233 13.12 2.82 -21.50
CA PHE A 233 12.64 1.46 -21.24
C PHE A 233 11.09 1.38 -21.24
N TRP A 234 10.42 2.28 -20.51
CA TRP A 234 8.96 2.33 -20.46
C TRP A 234 8.36 2.67 -21.81
N LYS A 235 8.97 3.55 -22.61
CA LYS A 235 8.54 3.83 -23.99
C LYS A 235 8.60 2.58 -24.87
N THR A 236 9.65 1.78 -24.72
CA THR A 236 9.77 0.51 -25.44
C THR A 236 8.64 -0.45 -25.05
N LEU A 237 8.33 -0.57 -23.75
CA LEU A 237 7.18 -1.35 -23.30
C LEU A 237 5.85 -0.79 -23.81
N LYS A 238 5.62 0.55 -23.71
CA LYS A 238 4.39 1.21 -24.19
C LYS A 238 4.11 0.91 -25.65
N ALA A 239 5.13 0.90 -26.51
CA ALA A 239 4.98 0.58 -27.93
C ALA A 239 4.36 -0.80 -28.16
N ASN A 240 4.63 -1.76 -27.26
CA ASN A 240 4.06 -3.11 -27.29
C ASN A 240 2.79 -3.27 -26.46
N ALA A 241 2.55 -2.38 -25.51
CA ALA A 241 1.39 -2.40 -24.61
C ALA A 241 0.07 -2.10 -25.37
N ARG A 242 -1.05 -2.53 -24.79
CA ARG A 242 -2.39 -2.19 -25.23
C ARG A 242 -2.78 -0.77 -24.80
N LEU A 243 -2.55 -0.44 -23.53
CA LEU A 243 -2.97 0.83 -22.94
C LEU A 243 -2.15 1.18 -21.68
N ILE A 244 -2.28 2.43 -21.25
CA ILE A 244 -1.95 2.85 -19.90
C ILE A 244 -3.17 2.56 -19.00
N VAL A 245 -2.98 1.80 -17.92
CA VAL A 245 -4.03 1.41 -16.98
C VAL A 245 -4.17 2.50 -15.91
N PRO A 246 -5.32 3.15 -15.77
CA PRO A 246 -5.47 4.32 -14.89
C PRO A 246 -5.34 4.00 -13.41
N SER A 247 -5.66 2.77 -12.99
CA SER A 247 -5.59 2.35 -11.58
C SER A 247 -5.50 0.84 -11.45
N TYR A 248 -5.08 0.37 -10.28
CA TYR A 248 -5.05 -1.07 -9.96
C TYR A 248 -6.45 -1.71 -9.96
N GLY A 249 -7.49 -0.97 -9.61
CA GLY A 249 -8.88 -1.43 -9.73
C GLY A 249 -9.28 -1.70 -11.18
N ASN A 250 -8.98 -0.76 -12.09
CA ASN A 250 -9.20 -0.93 -13.52
C ASN A 250 -8.38 -2.10 -14.10
N MET A 251 -7.20 -2.37 -13.55
CA MET A 251 -6.41 -3.54 -13.95
C MET A 251 -7.20 -4.85 -13.71
N GLY A 252 -7.89 -4.98 -12.58
CA GLY A 252 -8.76 -6.12 -12.29
C GLY A 252 -9.89 -6.27 -13.31
N ASP A 253 -10.51 -5.15 -13.76
CA ASP A 253 -11.54 -5.16 -14.79
C ASP A 253 -11.00 -5.65 -16.15
N LEU A 254 -9.83 -5.16 -16.54
CA LEU A 254 -9.19 -5.52 -17.81
C LEU A 254 -8.76 -6.99 -17.86
N PHE A 255 -8.34 -7.57 -16.74
CA PHE A 255 -8.09 -9.00 -16.65
C PHE A 255 -9.39 -9.80 -16.78
N ALA A 256 -10.41 -9.46 -16.00
CA ALA A 256 -11.69 -10.17 -15.99
C ALA A 256 -12.41 -10.13 -17.34
N SER A 257 -12.28 -9.02 -18.07
CA SER A 257 -12.80 -8.92 -19.45
C SER A 257 -11.95 -9.66 -20.49
N GLY A 258 -10.75 -10.12 -20.12
CA GLY A 258 -9.79 -10.74 -21.04
C GLY A 258 -9.10 -9.76 -21.99
N GLU A 259 -9.22 -8.46 -21.74
CA GLU A 259 -8.63 -7.41 -22.58
C GLU A 259 -7.10 -7.39 -22.48
N ILE A 260 -6.56 -7.78 -21.32
CA ILE A 260 -5.13 -7.94 -21.08
C ILE A 260 -4.82 -9.32 -20.50
N VAL A 261 -3.59 -9.78 -20.70
CA VAL A 261 -3.05 -11.01 -20.11
C VAL A 261 -1.90 -10.76 -19.15
N ALA A 262 -1.39 -9.52 -19.09
CA ALA A 262 -0.39 -9.07 -18.13
C ALA A 262 -0.53 -7.58 -17.86
N ALA A 263 0.02 -7.09 -16.74
CA ALA A 263 0.14 -5.67 -16.43
C ALA A 263 1.30 -5.41 -15.45
N THR A 264 1.93 -4.23 -15.55
CA THR A 264 3.03 -3.76 -14.68
C THR A 264 3.11 -2.23 -14.67
N PRO A 265 3.45 -1.56 -13.56
CA PRO A 265 3.51 -2.09 -12.19
C PRO A 265 2.22 -2.78 -11.76
N GLY A 266 2.35 -3.84 -10.96
CA GLY A 266 1.22 -4.59 -10.42
C GLY A 266 1.55 -5.16 -9.04
N TRP A 267 0.55 -5.68 -8.32
CA TRP A 267 0.73 -6.26 -6.99
C TRP A 267 -0.34 -7.32 -6.67
N ALA A 268 -0.16 -8.03 -5.55
CA ALA A 268 -0.99 -9.21 -5.24
C ALA A 268 -2.49 -8.92 -5.11
N ALA A 269 -2.91 -7.72 -4.67
CA ALA A 269 -4.33 -7.39 -4.55
C ALA A 269 -5.09 -7.42 -5.89
N VAL A 270 -4.40 -7.19 -7.01
CA VAL A 270 -5.03 -7.28 -8.34
C VAL A 270 -5.60 -8.69 -8.59
N ASN A 271 -4.99 -9.72 -8.00
CA ASN A 271 -5.52 -11.09 -8.07
C ASN A 271 -6.94 -11.16 -7.47
N SER A 272 -7.15 -10.48 -6.32
CA SER A 272 -8.45 -10.43 -5.65
C SER A 272 -9.43 -9.52 -6.38
N PHE A 273 -8.97 -8.42 -6.96
CA PHE A 273 -9.82 -7.55 -7.78
C PHE A 273 -10.37 -8.29 -9.00
N ALA A 274 -9.53 -9.06 -9.69
CA ALA A 274 -9.97 -9.90 -10.80
C ALA A 274 -10.88 -11.04 -10.33
N ALA A 275 -10.52 -11.73 -9.24
CA ALA A 275 -11.31 -12.82 -8.66
C ALA A 275 -12.71 -12.38 -8.24
N SER A 276 -12.87 -11.16 -7.70
CA SER A 276 -14.20 -10.60 -7.37
C SER A 276 -15.12 -10.42 -8.58
N LYS A 277 -14.55 -10.50 -9.79
CA LYS A 277 -15.26 -10.41 -11.08
C LYS A 277 -15.30 -11.76 -11.83
N GLY A 278 -14.94 -12.84 -11.13
CA GLY A 278 -15.00 -14.21 -11.64
C GLY A 278 -13.70 -14.70 -12.29
N ASP A 279 -12.64 -13.89 -12.34
CA ASP A 279 -11.35 -14.29 -12.88
C ASP A 279 -10.37 -14.67 -11.76
N HIS A 280 -10.24 -15.96 -11.52
CA HIS A 280 -9.36 -16.56 -10.50
C HIS A 280 -7.97 -16.95 -11.03
N ALA A 281 -7.69 -16.74 -12.31
CA ALA A 281 -6.44 -17.13 -12.94
C ALA A 281 -5.33 -16.07 -12.83
N VAL A 282 -5.67 -14.85 -12.42
CA VAL A 282 -4.67 -13.78 -12.25
C VAL A 282 -3.73 -14.12 -11.09
N LYS A 283 -2.43 -14.03 -11.35
CA LYS A 283 -1.34 -14.24 -10.40
C LYS A 283 -0.39 -13.05 -10.43
N HIS A 284 0.47 -12.96 -9.43
CA HIS A 284 1.49 -11.92 -9.30
C HIS A 284 2.88 -12.55 -9.22
N VAL A 285 3.87 -11.89 -9.82
CA VAL A 285 5.28 -12.29 -9.76
C VAL A 285 6.19 -11.07 -9.72
N ALA A 286 7.26 -11.15 -8.92
CA ALA A 286 8.38 -10.21 -8.97
C ALA A 286 9.43 -10.74 -9.96
N PRO A 287 9.79 -9.99 -11.02
CA PRO A 287 10.81 -10.40 -11.99
C PRO A 287 12.23 -10.46 -11.42
N LYS A 288 13.12 -11.17 -12.13
CA LYS A 288 14.50 -11.43 -11.70
C LYS A 288 15.38 -10.18 -11.59
N GLU A 289 15.06 -9.13 -12.31
CA GLU A 289 15.79 -7.86 -12.26
C GLU A 289 15.64 -7.16 -10.90
N GLY A 290 14.68 -7.59 -10.12
CA GLY A 290 14.25 -6.94 -8.89
C GLY A 290 12.96 -6.16 -9.07
N SER A 291 12.46 -5.64 -7.98
CA SER A 291 11.21 -4.91 -7.94
C SER A 291 11.22 -3.83 -6.85
N ALA A 292 10.08 -3.25 -6.56
CA ALA A 292 9.88 -2.30 -5.49
C ALA A 292 8.93 -2.88 -4.44
N THR A 293 9.09 -2.46 -3.20
CA THR A 293 8.17 -2.74 -2.10
C THR A 293 7.61 -1.42 -1.61
N PHE A 294 6.30 -1.30 -1.53
CA PHE A 294 5.65 -0.25 -0.76
C PHE A 294 5.47 -0.68 0.69
N CYS A 295 5.47 0.26 1.60
CA CYS A 295 5.20 0.04 3.01
C CYS A 295 4.54 1.29 3.58
N ASP A 296 3.29 1.17 4.01
CA ASP A 296 2.52 2.29 4.50
C ASP A 296 2.58 2.37 6.02
N ALA A 297 2.65 3.59 6.53
CA ALA A 297 2.83 3.88 7.93
C ALA A 297 1.82 4.92 8.43
N PHE A 298 1.25 4.69 9.61
CA PHE A 298 0.43 5.69 10.30
C PHE A 298 1.29 6.81 10.84
N PHE A 299 0.83 8.04 10.67
CA PHE A 299 1.40 9.21 11.32
C PHE A 299 0.33 10.13 11.90
N ILE A 300 0.70 10.90 12.88
CA ILE A 300 -0.12 11.97 13.47
C ILE A 300 0.34 13.29 12.85
N PRO A 301 -0.55 14.03 12.18
CA PRO A 301 -0.21 15.33 11.60
C PRO A 301 0.22 16.36 12.65
N ASN A 302 1.16 17.20 12.29
CA ASN A 302 1.62 18.28 13.16
C ASN A 302 0.48 19.26 13.47
N GLY A 303 0.29 19.55 14.77
CA GLY A 303 -0.80 20.36 15.28
C GLY A 303 -2.14 19.63 15.38
N ALA A 304 -2.15 18.30 15.27
CA ALA A 304 -3.32 17.47 15.55
C ALA A 304 -3.82 17.65 16.99
N LYS A 305 -5.16 17.61 17.14
CA LYS A 305 -5.85 17.62 18.45
C LYS A 305 -6.29 16.22 18.82
N ASP A 306 -6.63 16.02 20.09
CA ASP A 306 -7.18 14.76 20.62
C ASP A 306 -6.32 13.54 20.29
N THR A 307 -4.99 13.70 20.41
CA THR A 307 -4.03 12.66 19.99
C THR A 307 -4.08 11.40 20.84
N ASP A 308 -4.58 11.44 22.08
CA ASP A 308 -4.64 10.25 22.94
C ASP A 308 -5.57 9.17 22.35
N VAL A 309 -6.73 9.54 21.81
CA VAL A 309 -7.61 8.58 21.12
C VAL A 309 -6.93 8.03 19.85
N VAL A 310 -6.12 8.84 19.15
CA VAL A 310 -5.38 8.40 17.97
C VAL A 310 -4.30 7.40 18.34
N TYR A 311 -3.54 7.65 19.41
CA TYR A 311 -2.55 6.68 19.91
C TYR A 311 -3.18 5.36 20.30
N ALA A 312 -4.32 5.41 21.02
CA ALA A 312 -5.04 4.20 21.40
C ALA A 312 -5.56 3.43 20.18
N TYR A 313 -6.02 4.13 19.16
CA TYR A 313 -6.46 3.55 17.89
C TYR A 313 -5.31 2.89 17.12
N ILE A 314 -4.20 3.60 16.97
CA ILE A 314 -2.99 3.02 16.35
C ILE A 314 -2.52 1.80 17.16
N ASN A 315 -2.55 1.86 18.48
CA ASN A 315 -2.19 0.72 19.32
C ASN A 315 -3.07 -0.50 19.05
N GLU A 316 -4.39 -0.31 18.90
CA GLU A 316 -5.32 -1.39 18.54
C GLU A 316 -5.04 -1.95 17.15
N ALA A 317 -4.67 -1.10 16.18
CA ALA A 317 -4.29 -1.51 14.82
C ALA A 317 -3.09 -2.48 14.81
N PHE A 318 -2.27 -2.49 15.86
CA PHE A 318 -1.16 -3.44 16.05
C PHE A 318 -1.51 -4.64 16.94
N SER A 319 -2.77 -4.86 17.32
CA SER A 319 -3.20 -6.16 17.84
C SER A 319 -3.05 -7.21 16.74
N LEU A 320 -2.77 -8.46 17.10
CA LEU A 320 -2.52 -9.50 16.10
C LEU A 320 -3.75 -9.78 15.24
N GLU A 321 -4.91 -9.71 15.86
CA GLU A 321 -6.21 -9.90 15.22
C GLU A 321 -6.51 -8.78 14.21
N ALA A 322 -6.32 -7.51 14.62
CA ALA A 322 -6.51 -6.37 13.73
C ALA A 322 -5.57 -6.43 12.53
N GLN A 323 -4.29 -6.73 12.76
CA GLN A 323 -3.30 -6.89 11.70
C GLN A 323 -3.62 -8.04 10.72
N ALA A 324 -4.14 -9.16 11.20
CA ALA A 324 -4.57 -10.26 10.34
C ALA A 324 -5.79 -9.89 9.49
N GLN A 325 -6.76 -9.19 10.10
CA GLN A 325 -7.98 -8.73 9.43
C GLN A 325 -7.66 -7.65 8.39
N GLU A 326 -6.82 -6.69 8.73
CA GLU A 326 -6.34 -5.64 7.83
C GLU A 326 -5.62 -6.24 6.62
N ALA A 327 -4.63 -7.11 6.84
CA ALA A 327 -3.89 -7.76 5.76
C ALA A 327 -4.82 -8.52 4.81
N THR A 328 -5.86 -9.17 5.34
CA THR A 328 -6.88 -9.87 4.56
C THR A 328 -7.75 -8.89 3.78
N ASN A 329 -8.24 -7.83 4.41
CA ASN A 329 -9.13 -6.85 3.78
C ASN A 329 -8.44 -6.01 2.71
N LEU A 330 -7.19 -5.61 2.97
CA LEU A 330 -6.39 -4.83 2.02
C LEU A 330 -5.73 -5.71 0.96
N VAL A 331 -5.69 -7.03 1.16
CA VAL A 331 -4.87 -7.98 0.37
C VAL A 331 -3.41 -7.53 0.32
N GLN A 332 -2.91 -7.08 1.47
CA GLN A 332 -1.55 -6.62 1.70
C GLN A 332 -0.87 -7.48 2.76
N ALA A 333 0.42 -7.32 2.94
CA ALA A 333 1.15 -8.10 3.91
C ALA A 333 1.11 -7.43 5.29
N ALA A 334 0.83 -8.22 6.33
CA ALA A 334 0.93 -7.78 7.72
C ALA A 334 2.39 -7.48 8.11
N VAL A 335 2.60 -6.46 8.93
CA VAL A 335 3.92 -6.18 9.51
C VAL A 335 4.18 -6.99 10.79
N CYS A 336 3.15 -7.58 11.38
CA CYS A 336 3.22 -8.36 12.62
C CYS A 336 3.33 -9.85 12.31
N PRO A 337 4.49 -10.52 12.55
CA PRO A 337 4.65 -11.96 12.26
C PRO A 337 3.64 -12.86 12.99
N GLY A 338 3.22 -12.48 14.20
CA GLY A 338 2.19 -13.21 14.95
C GLY A 338 0.84 -13.24 14.25
N ALA A 339 0.47 -12.16 13.57
CA ALA A 339 -0.78 -12.03 12.83
C ALA A 339 -0.87 -12.99 11.65
N VAL A 340 0.26 -13.32 11.02
CA VAL A 340 0.32 -14.22 9.86
C VAL A 340 -0.29 -15.59 10.17
N LYS A 341 -0.21 -16.04 11.42
CA LYS A 341 -0.78 -17.33 11.86
C LYS A 341 -2.32 -17.28 11.94
N LEU A 342 -2.89 -16.09 12.09
CA LEU A 342 -4.34 -15.86 12.21
C LEU A 342 -5.01 -15.65 10.84
N MET A 343 -4.21 -15.41 9.78
CA MET A 343 -4.72 -15.22 8.42
C MET A 343 -5.16 -16.55 7.80
N ASP A 344 -6.12 -16.49 6.89
CA ASP A 344 -6.45 -17.63 6.06
C ASP A 344 -5.27 -18.06 5.17
N LYS A 345 -5.30 -19.33 4.70
CA LYS A 345 -4.21 -19.91 3.92
C LYS A 345 -3.97 -19.18 2.59
N ALA A 346 -5.02 -18.70 1.94
CA ALA A 346 -4.93 -18.08 0.62
C ALA A 346 -4.26 -16.70 0.74
N THR A 347 -4.72 -15.85 1.67
CA THR A 347 -4.13 -14.54 1.93
C THR A 347 -2.67 -14.66 2.39
N ARG A 348 -2.38 -15.59 3.31
CA ARG A 348 -1.02 -15.83 3.79
C ARG A 348 -0.06 -16.25 2.67
N ALA A 349 -0.54 -17.01 1.69
CA ALA A 349 0.28 -17.50 0.57
C ALA A 349 0.65 -16.40 -0.44
N LEU A 350 0.02 -15.21 -0.39
CA LEU A 350 0.30 -14.11 -1.31
C LEU A 350 1.67 -13.46 -1.08
N TYR A 351 2.22 -13.60 0.13
CA TYR A 351 3.45 -12.93 0.52
C TYR A 351 4.46 -13.90 1.14
N PRO A 352 5.74 -13.83 0.74
CA PRO A 352 6.80 -14.69 1.26
C PRO A 352 7.35 -14.18 2.61
N TYR A 353 6.54 -14.22 3.66
CA TYR A 353 6.87 -13.69 4.99
C TYR A 353 8.20 -14.19 5.56
N GLY A 354 8.60 -15.44 5.27
CA GLY A 354 9.89 -16.00 5.71
C GLY A 354 11.11 -15.37 5.05
N GLN A 355 10.92 -14.58 3.99
CA GLN A 355 11.99 -13.94 3.21
C GLN A 355 11.99 -12.42 3.33
N ILE A 356 11.22 -11.86 4.25
CA ILE A 356 11.01 -10.40 4.37
C ILE A 356 12.33 -9.62 4.44
N SER A 357 13.32 -10.12 5.16
CA SER A 357 14.64 -9.47 5.28
C SER A 357 15.34 -9.40 3.92
N GLN A 358 15.36 -10.49 3.16
CA GLN A 358 15.97 -10.53 1.83
C GLN A 358 15.22 -9.63 0.86
N ILE A 359 13.90 -9.62 0.92
CA ILE A 359 13.04 -8.80 0.05
C ILE A 359 13.36 -7.33 0.27
N LEU A 360 13.22 -6.83 1.50
CA LEU A 360 13.35 -5.40 1.80
C LEU A 360 14.80 -4.89 1.64
N THR A 361 15.81 -5.75 1.72
CA THR A 361 17.22 -5.31 1.64
C THR A 361 17.87 -5.53 0.27
N LYS A 362 17.35 -6.45 -0.56
CA LYS A 362 18.03 -6.87 -1.81
C LYS A 362 17.12 -6.95 -3.02
N SER A 363 16.09 -7.81 -2.99
CA SER A 363 15.34 -8.16 -4.21
C SER A 363 14.20 -7.20 -4.54
N ALA A 364 13.61 -6.59 -3.53
CA ALA A 364 12.57 -5.57 -3.69
C ALA A 364 12.67 -4.57 -2.52
N PRO A 365 13.65 -3.64 -2.56
CA PRO A 365 13.77 -2.62 -1.52
C PRO A 365 12.56 -1.67 -1.55
N LEU A 366 12.37 -0.95 -0.45
CA LEU A 366 11.28 0.03 -0.35
C LEU A 366 11.37 1.10 -1.44
N GLU A 367 10.24 1.45 -2.00
CA GLU A 367 10.11 2.57 -2.93
C GLU A 367 10.56 3.87 -2.26
N VAL A 368 11.28 4.68 -3.01
CA VAL A 368 11.87 5.93 -2.51
C VAL A 368 11.66 7.03 -3.53
N ILE A 369 11.07 8.13 -3.10
CA ILE A 369 11.13 9.36 -3.86
C ILE A 369 12.41 10.14 -3.51
N PRO A 370 13.04 10.84 -4.46
CA PRO A 370 14.26 11.58 -4.17
C PRO A 370 13.95 12.78 -3.27
N ALA A 371 14.54 12.78 -2.07
CA ALA A 371 14.54 13.90 -1.14
C ALA A 371 15.93 14.50 -1.05
N ASN A 372 16.05 15.82 -0.82
CA ASN A 372 17.34 16.54 -0.73
C ASN A 372 18.24 16.31 -1.96
N VAL A 373 17.70 16.55 -3.14
CA VAL A 373 18.33 16.23 -4.41
C VAL A 373 19.53 17.14 -4.68
N PRO A 374 20.77 16.60 -4.83
CA PRO A 374 21.93 17.39 -5.21
C PRO A 374 21.79 17.98 -6.62
N LYS A 375 22.54 19.06 -6.91
CA LYS A 375 22.61 19.64 -8.26
C LYS A 375 23.02 18.57 -9.28
N GLY A 376 22.31 18.47 -10.40
CA GLY A 376 22.58 17.53 -11.47
C GLY A 376 21.79 16.23 -11.40
N TYR A 377 21.05 16.00 -10.33
CA TYR A 377 20.12 14.88 -10.23
C TYR A 377 18.68 15.30 -10.51
N ALA A 378 17.87 14.34 -10.94
CA ALA A 378 16.44 14.54 -11.18
C ALA A 378 15.66 14.64 -9.86
N THR A 379 14.83 15.65 -9.75
CA THR A 379 13.90 15.83 -8.64
C THR A 379 12.67 14.95 -8.79
N PHE A 380 11.86 14.82 -7.74
CA PHE A 380 10.56 14.14 -7.84
C PHE A 380 9.62 14.83 -8.85
N ALA A 381 9.68 16.16 -8.96
CA ALA A 381 8.95 16.91 -9.98
C ALA A 381 9.41 16.53 -11.41
N ASP A 382 10.71 16.29 -11.60
CA ASP A 382 11.23 15.81 -12.89
C ASP A 382 10.72 14.40 -13.21
N TRP A 383 10.59 13.51 -12.21
CA TRP A 383 10.00 12.17 -12.40
C TRP A 383 8.56 12.28 -12.90
N ASN A 384 7.73 13.05 -12.20
CA ASN A 384 6.35 13.26 -12.58
C ASN A 384 6.24 13.86 -14.00
N LYS A 385 7.03 14.90 -14.31
CA LYS A 385 7.05 15.52 -15.63
C LYS A 385 7.49 14.54 -16.73
N ALA A 386 8.48 13.71 -16.45
CA ALA A 386 8.96 12.70 -17.40
C ALA A 386 7.90 11.60 -17.63
N TRP A 387 7.18 11.20 -16.59
CA TRP A 387 6.10 10.22 -16.65
C TRP A 387 4.90 10.76 -17.42
N GLU A 388 4.47 12.00 -17.16
CA GLU A 388 3.39 12.64 -17.93
C GLU A 388 3.71 12.70 -19.44
N LYS A 389 4.96 13.08 -19.79
CA LYS A 389 5.42 13.05 -21.20
C LYS A 389 5.48 11.63 -21.77
N PHE A 390 5.70 10.62 -20.95
CA PHE A 390 5.66 9.23 -21.38
C PHE A 390 4.24 8.79 -21.68
N LYS A 391 3.27 9.20 -20.88
CA LYS A 391 1.85 8.85 -21.08
C LYS A 391 1.27 9.48 -22.35
N ALA A 392 1.63 10.73 -22.64
CA ALA A 392 1.26 11.41 -23.87
C ALA A 392 1.82 10.70 -25.12
#